data_fbc3885c7ff8d6ab1cb39386b6b92d2d
#
_entry.id   fbc3885c7ff8d6ab1cb39386b6b92d2d
#
_cell.length_a   1.000
_cell.length_b   1.000
_cell.length_c   1.000
_cell.angle_alpha   90.00
_cell.angle_beta   90.00
_cell.angle_gamma   90.00
#
_symmetry.space_group_name_H-M   'P 1'
#
loop_
_entity.id
_entity.type
_entity.pdbx_description
1 polymer ?
#
loop_
_entity_poly.entity_id
_entity_poly.type
_entity_poly.pdbx_seq_one_letter_code
_entity_poly.pdbx_strand_id
1 'polypeptide(L)'
;MRAYAPNGYGLYDLAGNVWEWTQDWYRPDTYAPRAGEAVTVNPQGPASSYDPRQPTVPKRVTRGGSYLCDTHYCASYRPSARMKASPDTSLVHTGFCCVRTPDMAAKAATAQGQTLAAAPSRP
;
A
#
# COMPACT_ATOMS: atom_id res chain seq x y z
N MET A 1 15.82 -3.26 1.73
CA MET A 1 16.24 -4.27 0.77
C MET A 1 16.23 -3.61 -0.61
N ARG A 2 17.19 -3.90 -1.44
CA ARG A 2 17.32 -3.41 -2.84
C ARG A 2 18.04 -4.51 -3.62
N ALA A 3 17.39 -5.68 -3.66
CA ALA A 3 18.00 -6.88 -4.25
C ALA A 3 18.08 -6.81 -5.77
N TYR A 4 17.15 -6.08 -6.40
CA TYR A 4 17.06 -5.93 -7.84
C TYR A 4 17.20 -4.47 -8.26
N ALA A 5 17.46 -4.25 -9.55
CA ALA A 5 17.46 -2.91 -10.12
C ALA A 5 16.09 -2.23 -9.98
N PRO A 6 16.05 -0.90 -9.77
CA PRO A 6 14.79 -0.19 -9.69
C PRO A 6 14.07 -0.19 -11.04
N ASN A 7 12.74 -0.08 -10.99
CA ASN A 7 11.94 0.15 -12.18
C ASN A 7 12.09 1.60 -12.71
N GLY A 8 11.41 1.95 -13.80
CA GLY A 8 11.46 3.28 -14.42
C GLY A 8 11.00 4.44 -13.51
N TYR A 9 10.39 4.15 -12.37
CA TYR A 9 9.98 5.13 -11.34
C TYR A 9 10.94 5.18 -10.14
N GLY A 10 12.07 4.48 -10.19
CA GLY A 10 13.03 4.41 -9.09
C GLY A 10 12.59 3.54 -7.91
N LEU A 11 11.58 2.69 -8.07
CA LEU A 11 11.04 1.83 -7.03
C LEU A 11 11.68 0.43 -7.12
N TYR A 12 12.03 -0.13 -5.95
CA TYR A 12 12.72 -1.41 -5.82
C TYR A 12 11.74 -2.49 -5.35
N ASP A 13 12.02 -3.73 -5.71
CA ASP A 13 11.42 -4.96 -5.16
C ASP A 13 9.89 -4.96 -5.13
N LEU A 14 9.21 -4.34 -6.13
CA LEU A 14 7.74 -4.24 -6.20
C LEU A 14 7.03 -5.56 -6.53
N ALA A 15 7.76 -6.57 -6.98
CA ALA A 15 7.22 -7.88 -7.30
C ALA A 15 8.04 -8.97 -6.61
N GLY A 16 7.35 -9.89 -5.93
CA GLY A 16 7.99 -10.94 -5.14
C GLY A 16 8.44 -10.47 -3.76
N ASN A 17 9.31 -11.24 -3.13
CA ASN A 17 9.81 -11.06 -1.78
C ASN A 17 8.70 -11.16 -0.71
N VAL A 18 7.97 -10.10 -0.41
CA VAL A 18 6.84 -10.09 0.51
C VAL A 18 5.65 -9.37 -0.10
N TRP A 19 4.44 -9.72 0.34
CA TRP A 19 3.24 -8.97 0.04
C TRP A 19 3.36 -7.56 0.60
N GLU A 20 2.95 -6.55 -0.16
CA GLU A 20 2.94 -5.17 0.26
C GLU A 20 1.51 -4.70 0.53
N TRP A 21 1.26 -4.20 1.74
CA TRP A 21 0.02 -3.53 2.09
C TRP A 21 -0.17 -2.26 1.26
N THR A 22 -1.40 -2.05 0.78
CA THR A 22 -1.81 -0.77 0.22
C THR A 22 -2.86 -0.10 1.09
N GLN A 23 -3.04 1.20 0.90
CA GLN A 23 -4.06 1.98 1.61
C GLN A 23 -5.49 1.62 1.18
N ASP A 24 -5.66 1.02 0.01
CA ASP A 24 -6.97 0.75 -0.58
C ASP A 24 -7.77 -0.31 0.19
N TRP A 25 -9.05 -0.04 0.37
CA TRP A 25 -10.00 -1.08 0.72
C TRP A 25 -10.20 -2.05 -0.44
N TYR A 26 -10.39 -3.31 -0.12
CA TYR A 26 -10.64 -4.33 -1.15
C TYR A 26 -12.10 -4.33 -1.56
N ARG A 27 -12.33 -4.28 -2.87
CA ARG A 27 -13.59 -4.62 -3.55
C ARG A 27 -13.29 -5.29 -4.88
N PRO A 28 -14.04 -6.35 -5.26
CA PRO A 28 -13.83 -7.03 -6.54
C PRO A 28 -14.23 -6.14 -7.73
N ASP A 29 -15.20 -5.24 -7.53
CA ASP A 29 -15.80 -4.35 -8.54
C ASP A 29 -15.09 -2.98 -8.68
N THR A 30 -13.94 -2.78 -8.06
CA THR A 30 -13.24 -1.48 -8.01
C THR A 30 -13.01 -0.84 -9.38
N TYR A 31 -12.78 -1.65 -10.40
CA TYR A 31 -12.51 -1.17 -11.76
C TYR A 31 -13.75 -1.11 -12.65
N ALA A 32 -14.85 -1.76 -12.26
CA ALA A 32 -16.06 -1.80 -13.09
C ALA A 32 -16.66 -0.42 -13.40
N PRO A 33 -16.77 0.52 -12.44
CA PRO A 33 -17.30 1.87 -12.71
C PRO A 33 -16.42 2.70 -13.65
N ARG A 34 -15.16 2.30 -13.83
CA ARG A 34 -14.15 3.00 -14.65
C ARG A 34 -13.89 2.30 -15.99
N ALA A 35 -14.63 1.27 -16.28
CA ALA A 35 -14.52 0.56 -17.55
C ALA A 35 -14.90 1.52 -18.70
N GLY A 36 -13.96 1.76 -19.62
CA GLY A 36 -14.10 2.71 -20.72
C GLY A 36 -13.45 4.08 -20.49
N GLU A 37 -12.98 4.39 -19.28
CA GLU A 37 -12.15 5.58 -19.06
C GLU A 37 -10.73 5.34 -19.60
N ALA A 38 -10.21 6.30 -20.38
CA ALA A 38 -8.85 6.20 -20.90
C ALA A 38 -7.79 6.30 -19.79
N VAL A 39 -8.00 7.17 -18.82
CA VAL A 39 -7.10 7.39 -17.66
C VAL A 39 -7.92 7.81 -16.45
N THR A 40 -7.63 7.21 -15.30
CA THR A 40 -8.16 7.68 -14.02
C THR A 40 -7.06 8.44 -13.27
N VAL A 41 -7.28 9.71 -13.01
CA VAL A 41 -6.33 10.58 -12.32
C VAL A 41 -6.50 10.45 -10.81
N ASN A 42 -5.40 10.19 -10.09
CA ASN A 42 -5.32 10.12 -8.63
C ASN A 42 -6.47 9.30 -7.98
N PRO A 43 -6.62 8.02 -8.32
CA PRO A 43 -7.70 7.19 -7.78
C PRO A 43 -7.55 7.02 -6.26
N GLN A 44 -8.60 7.36 -5.51
CA GLN A 44 -8.62 7.26 -4.05
C GLN A 44 -9.04 5.88 -3.52
N GLY A 45 -9.34 4.95 -4.42
CA GLY A 45 -9.87 3.64 -4.05
C GLY A 45 -11.31 3.67 -3.53
N PRO A 46 -11.86 2.52 -3.12
CA PRO A 46 -13.21 2.44 -2.55
C PRO A 46 -13.26 3.01 -1.13
N ALA A 47 -14.39 3.63 -0.77
CA ALA A 47 -14.60 4.15 0.58
C ALA A 47 -14.76 3.06 1.65
N SER A 48 -15.15 1.84 1.27
CA SER A 48 -15.35 0.70 2.16
C SER A 48 -14.96 -0.61 1.52
N SER A 49 -14.61 -1.59 2.35
CA SER A 49 -14.31 -2.94 1.94
C SER A 49 -15.57 -3.74 1.63
N TYR A 50 -15.48 -4.61 0.63
CA TYR A 50 -16.46 -5.67 0.40
C TYR A 50 -15.79 -6.90 -0.24
N ASP A 51 -15.99 -8.05 0.39
CA ASP A 51 -15.61 -9.35 -0.14
C ASP A 51 -16.83 -10.28 -0.12
N PRO A 52 -17.37 -10.71 -1.27
CA PRO A 52 -18.56 -11.57 -1.29
C PRO A 52 -18.38 -12.91 -0.57
N ARG A 53 -17.15 -13.37 -0.39
CA ARG A 53 -16.85 -14.60 0.36
C ARG A 53 -16.85 -14.40 1.89
N GLN A 54 -16.61 -13.17 2.34
CA GLN A 54 -16.56 -12.79 3.77
C GLN A 54 -17.06 -11.34 3.93
N PRO A 55 -18.36 -11.09 3.75
CA PRO A 55 -18.90 -9.72 3.64
C PRO A 55 -18.78 -8.89 4.93
N THR A 56 -18.67 -9.54 6.07
CA THR A 56 -18.54 -8.89 7.39
C THR A 56 -17.11 -8.61 7.82
N VAL A 57 -16.11 -9.15 7.10
CA VAL A 57 -14.70 -8.98 7.44
C VAL A 57 -14.08 -7.89 6.56
N PRO A 58 -13.67 -6.75 7.14
CA PRO A 58 -13.00 -5.71 6.36
C PRO A 58 -11.67 -6.20 5.82
N LYS A 59 -11.35 -5.84 4.58
CA LYS A 59 -10.10 -6.25 3.92
C LYS A 59 -9.43 -5.09 3.21
N ARG A 60 -8.12 -5.03 3.33
CA ARG A 60 -7.25 -4.16 2.56
C ARG A 60 -6.62 -4.91 1.39
N VAL A 61 -6.23 -4.18 0.37
CA VAL A 61 -5.52 -4.75 -0.77
C VAL A 61 -4.07 -5.02 -0.39
N THR A 62 -3.55 -6.17 -0.83
CA THR A 62 -2.12 -6.50 -0.82
C THR A 62 -1.66 -6.75 -2.25
N ARG A 63 -0.40 -6.41 -2.55
CA ARG A 63 0.18 -6.43 -3.90
C ARG A 63 1.55 -7.09 -3.92
N GLY A 64 2.04 -7.38 -5.12
CA GLY A 64 3.41 -7.78 -5.40
C GLY A 64 3.71 -9.27 -5.29
N GLY A 65 2.89 -10.03 -4.58
CA GLY A 65 3.21 -11.44 -4.29
C GLY A 65 4.29 -11.59 -3.22
N SER A 66 4.66 -12.82 -2.92
CA SER A 66 5.72 -13.12 -1.96
C SER A 66 6.63 -14.24 -2.47
N TYR A 67 7.71 -14.50 -1.75
CA TYR A 67 8.61 -15.63 -2.04
C TYR A 67 7.93 -17.01 -1.96
N LEU A 68 6.73 -17.07 -1.35
CA LEU A 68 5.90 -18.27 -1.32
C LEU A 68 5.00 -18.42 -2.56
N CYS A 69 4.98 -17.44 -3.46
CA CYS A 69 4.19 -17.49 -4.68
C CYS A 69 4.91 -18.33 -5.74
N ASP A 70 4.19 -19.34 -6.28
CA ASP A 70 4.61 -20.16 -7.39
C ASP A 70 3.72 -19.93 -8.61
N THR A 71 4.28 -20.05 -9.81
CA THR A 71 3.57 -19.79 -11.07
C THR A 71 2.38 -20.70 -11.31
N HIS A 72 2.33 -21.87 -10.67
CA HIS A 72 1.27 -22.85 -10.85
C HIS A 72 0.00 -22.51 -10.05
N TYR A 73 0.13 -21.79 -8.92
CA TYR A 73 -1.02 -21.51 -8.06
C TYR A 73 -1.14 -20.04 -7.63
N CYS A 74 -0.14 -19.19 -7.90
CA CYS A 74 -0.16 -17.80 -7.50
C CYS A 74 0.21 -16.88 -8.66
N ALA A 75 -0.79 -16.27 -9.30
CA ALA A 75 -0.56 -15.22 -10.31
C ALA A 75 -0.45 -13.81 -9.72
N SER A 76 -0.33 -13.70 -8.41
CA SER A 76 -0.52 -12.45 -7.66
C SER A 76 0.70 -11.53 -7.65
N TYR A 77 1.84 -12.00 -8.17
CA TYR A 77 3.02 -11.17 -8.46
C TYR A 77 2.82 -10.25 -9.69
N ARG A 78 1.77 -10.48 -10.49
CA ARG A 78 1.47 -9.65 -11.66
C ARG A 78 1.03 -8.26 -11.24
N PRO A 79 1.46 -7.19 -11.92
CA PRO A 79 1.06 -5.82 -11.60
C PRO A 79 -0.45 -5.57 -11.62
N SER A 80 -1.21 -6.35 -12.39
CA SER A 80 -2.68 -6.28 -12.43
C SER A 80 -3.38 -7.01 -11.29
N ALA A 81 -2.69 -7.92 -10.60
CA ALA A 81 -3.29 -8.73 -9.54
C ALA A 81 -3.50 -7.91 -8.28
N ARG A 82 -4.62 -8.16 -7.60
CA ARG A 82 -4.97 -7.57 -6.30
C ARG A 82 -5.38 -8.71 -5.38
N MET A 83 -4.61 -8.93 -4.34
CA MET A 83 -4.97 -9.81 -3.25
C MET A 83 -5.56 -9.01 -2.09
N LYS A 84 -5.99 -9.70 -1.08
CA LYS A 84 -6.70 -9.11 0.06
C LYS A 84 -6.32 -9.83 1.34
N ALA A 85 -6.20 -9.07 2.41
CA ALA A 85 -6.04 -9.58 3.77
C ALA A 85 -6.81 -8.69 4.76
N SER A 86 -7.19 -9.26 5.89
CA SER A 86 -7.76 -8.49 7.00
C SER A 86 -6.66 -7.63 7.64
N PRO A 87 -6.93 -6.36 8.02
CA PRO A 87 -5.92 -5.45 8.57
C PRO A 87 -5.25 -5.95 9.85
N ASP A 88 -5.90 -6.84 10.59
CA ASP A 88 -5.40 -7.49 11.80
C ASP A 88 -4.59 -8.75 11.54
N THR A 89 -4.41 -9.14 10.27
CA THR A 89 -3.59 -10.29 9.88
C THR A 89 -2.11 -9.92 9.89
N SER A 90 -1.32 -10.68 10.64
CA SER A 90 0.15 -10.60 10.63
C SER A 90 0.74 -11.85 10.00
N LEU A 91 1.56 -11.68 8.96
CA LEU A 91 2.23 -12.76 8.26
C LEU A 91 3.71 -12.41 8.05
N VAL A 92 4.59 -13.40 8.17
CA VAL A 92 6.06 -13.23 8.01
C VAL A 92 6.48 -12.77 6.59
N HIS A 93 5.58 -12.90 5.63
CA HIS A 93 5.79 -12.54 4.23
C HIS A 93 4.89 -11.37 3.79
N THR A 94 4.56 -10.47 4.72
CA THR A 94 3.80 -9.26 4.44
C THR A 94 4.51 -8.06 5.04
N GLY A 95 4.69 -7.02 4.24
CA GLY A 95 5.33 -5.76 4.58
C GLY A 95 4.54 -4.56 4.10
N PHE A 96 5.14 -3.39 4.18
CA PHE A 96 4.59 -2.14 3.65
C PHE A 96 5.70 -1.15 3.31
N CYS A 97 5.40 -0.28 2.34
CA CYS A 97 6.23 0.87 2.02
C CYS A 97 5.44 2.16 2.27
N CYS A 98 6.04 3.09 3.01
CA CYS A 98 5.44 4.40 3.25
C CYS A 98 5.73 5.35 2.10
N VAL A 99 4.70 6.09 1.67
CA VAL A 99 4.82 7.21 0.74
C VAL A 99 4.59 8.51 1.50
N ARG A 100 5.42 9.51 1.23
CA ARG A 100 5.29 10.85 1.80
C ARG A 100 4.99 11.84 0.69
N THR A 101 3.88 12.57 0.81
CA THR A 101 3.58 13.71 -0.08
C THR A 101 4.42 14.93 0.30
N PRO A 102 4.69 15.87 -0.62
CA PRO A 102 5.38 17.13 -0.31
C PRO A 102 4.78 17.91 0.85
N ASP A 103 3.46 17.97 0.95
CA ASP A 103 2.73 18.67 2.02
C ASP A 103 2.96 18.04 3.40
N MET A 104 3.06 16.72 3.47
CA MET A 104 3.40 16.02 4.71
C MET A 104 4.85 16.30 5.12
N ALA A 105 5.75 16.50 4.15
CA ALA A 105 7.13 16.88 4.42
C ALA A 105 7.22 18.27 5.06
N ALA A 106 6.48 19.24 4.55
CA ALA A 106 6.42 20.59 5.09
C ALA A 106 5.86 20.61 6.51
N LYS A 107 4.75 19.90 6.78
CA LYS A 107 4.16 19.77 8.12
C LYS A 107 5.11 19.13 9.15
N ALA A 108 5.84 18.09 8.76
CA ALA A 108 6.79 17.44 9.65
C ALA A 108 7.98 18.36 10.01
N ALA A 109 8.50 19.11 9.05
CA ALA A 109 9.58 20.07 9.29
C ALA A 109 9.15 21.19 10.26
N THR A 110 7.91 21.70 10.12
CA THR A 110 7.34 22.71 11.02
C THR A 110 7.16 22.17 12.44
N ALA A 111 6.70 20.95 12.60
CA ALA A 111 6.51 20.31 13.90
C ALA A 111 7.85 20.09 14.63
N GLN A 112 8.91 19.72 13.93
CA GLN A 112 10.25 19.57 14.51
C GLN A 112 10.88 20.91 14.92
N GLY A 113 10.62 22.00 14.19
CA GLY A 113 11.07 23.34 14.53
C GLY A 113 10.43 23.91 15.80
N GLN A 114 9.20 23.52 16.13
CA GLN A 114 8.49 23.96 17.33
C GLN A 114 8.94 23.23 18.61
N THR A 115 9.50 22.03 18.50
CA THR A 115 9.92 21.24 19.67
C THR A 115 11.27 21.74 20.26
N LEU A 116 12.05 22.50 19.50
CA LEU A 116 13.37 23.02 19.95
C LEU A 116 13.31 24.41 20.66
N ALA A 117 12.13 25.04 20.71
CA ALA A 117 11.99 26.41 21.24
C ALA A 117 11.45 26.51 22.69
N ALA A 118 11.24 25.40 23.39
CA ALA A 118 10.67 25.42 24.74
C ALA A 118 11.51 24.63 25.75
N ALA A 119 12.68 25.17 26.15
CA ALA A 119 13.32 24.81 27.39
C ALA A 119 13.42 26.11 28.25
N PRO A 120 12.64 26.28 29.31
CA PRO A 120 12.82 27.38 30.23
C PRO A 120 14.08 27.15 31.08
N SER A 121 15.00 28.08 31.05
CA SER A 121 16.09 28.18 32.01
C SER A 121 15.53 28.30 33.45
N ARG A 122 15.83 27.33 34.27
CA ARG A 122 15.58 27.42 35.73
C ARG A 122 16.62 28.32 36.39
N PRO A 123 16.21 29.12 37.41
CA PRO A 123 17.08 29.98 38.19
C PRO A 123 18.04 29.23 39.08
#